data_34b48e1e1101e948786f6cbb3add20a6
#
_entry.id   34b48e1e1101e948786f6cbb3add20a6
#
_cell.length_a   1.000
_cell.length_b   1.000
_cell.length_c   1.000
_cell.angle_alpha   90.00
_cell.angle_beta   90.00
_cell.angle_gamma   90.00
#
_symmetry.space_group_name_H-M   'P 1'
#
loop_
_entity.id
_entity.type
_entity.pdbx_description
1 polymer ?
#
loop_
_entity_poly.entity_id
_entity_poly.type
_entity_poly.pdbx_seq_one_letter_code
_entity_poly.pdbx_strand_id
1 'polypeptide(L)'
;DYQIVQEDALRPYDKGTIIDCVFYNQNQERGGDGGNWNERNSKPPLAAWAVWNVYRQSGDINFVEEMYPKLVAYHEWWYQNRDADKNGIAEYGAMVDQANWKANENNDQVFDPDAVIEAAAWESGMDNAPRFDKQGMGEDDPGVQVFENKDSSGQVIGYSINQESVDLNAYLYAEKGFLESMAELLGKTEDVCRWEREAKFVRDYINTYMFDEQTGYYYDLQIGLGGSGKRLLVNRGKGPEGWIPLWAKLAPKEKADRVIAN
;
A
#
# COMPACT_ATOMS: atom_id res chain seq x y z
N ASP A 1 -6.92 6.45 15.45
CA ASP A 1 -6.76 7.92 15.48
C ASP A 1 -5.33 8.33 15.80
N TYR A 2 -4.70 7.75 16.79
CA TYR A 2 -3.33 8.08 17.21
C TYR A 2 -2.25 7.87 16.15
N GLN A 3 -2.41 6.86 15.27
CA GLN A 3 -1.42 6.52 14.26
C GLN A 3 -1.53 7.36 12.99
N ILE A 4 -2.68 8.00 12.76
CA ILE A 4 -2.85 8.82 11.56
C ILE A 4 -2.10 10.12 11.72
N VAL A 5 -1.16 10.39 10.81
CA VAL A 5 -0.42 11.66 10.78
C VAL A 5 -1.37 12.77 10.38
N GLN A 6 -1.67 13.67 11.31
CA GLN A 6 -2.55 14.81 11.08
C GLN A 6 -1.79 15.97 10.43
N GLU A 7 -0.67 16.36 11.04
CA GLU A 7 0.26 17.35 10.52
C GLU A 7 1.66 16.99 10.99
N ASP A 8 2.63 17.12 10.11
CA ASP A 8 4.04 16.93 10.42
C ASP A 8 4.85 18.03 9.73
N ALA A 9 5.51 18.89 10.54
CA ALA A 9 6.31 19.99 10.02
C ALA A 9 7.58 19.52 9.30
N LEU A 10 8.09 18.33 9.63
CA LEU A 10 9.27 17.73 9.00
C LEU A 10 8.91 16.92 7.76
N ARG A 11 7.71 16.34 7.74
CA ARG A 11 7.22 15.46 6.67
C ARG A 11 5.80 15.87 6.24
N PRO A 12 5.60 17.07 5.69
CA PRO A 12 4.27 17.57 5.35
C PRO A 12 3.54 16.73 4.30
N TYR A 13 4.28 15.94 3.53
CA TYR A 13 3.77 15.02 2.51
C TYR A 13 3.30 13.68 3.07
N ASP A 14 3.53 13.40 4.36
CA ASP A 14 3.04 12.18 5.02
C ASP A 14 1.69 12.37 5.73
N LYS A 15 1.10 13.55 5.61
CA LYS A 15 -0.24 13.81 6.14
C LYS A 15 -1.25 12.80 5.61
N GLY A 16 -2.01 12.21 6.52
CA GLY A 16 -3.00 11.18 6.23
C GLY A 16 -2.47 9.76 6.36
N THR A 17 -1.15 9.55 6.32
CA THR A 17 -0.60 8.20 6.48
C THR A 17 -0.83 7.63 7.88
N ILE A 18 -0.83 6.31 7.96
CA ILE A 18 -0.78 5.57 9.22
C ILE A 18 0.62 4.97 9.33
N ILE A 19 1.39 5.41 10.33
CA ILE A 19 2.74 4.87 10.56
C ILE A 19 2.69 3.44 11.10
N ASP A 20 3.75 2.69 10.87
CA ASP A 20 3.85 1.27 11.24
C ASP A 20 3.56 1.03 12.72
N CYS A 21 4.24 1.73 13.61
CA CYS A 21 4.15 1.49 15.03
C CYS A 21 4.19 2.78 15.85
N VAL A 22 3.26 2.92 16.78
CA VAL A 22 3.26 3.99 17.80
C VAL A 22 3.54 3.38 19.15
N PHE A 23 4.63 3.81 19.79
CA PHE A 23 4.95 3.35 21.12
C PHE A 23 4.15 4.07 22.19
N TYR A 24 3.54 3.30 23.06
CA TYR A 24 2.76 3.80 24.18
C TYR A 24 3.62 4.58 25.18
N ASN A 25 4.84 4.13 25.45
CA ASN A 25 5.78 4.78 26.34
C ASN A 25 7.02 5.23 25.57
N GLN A 26 7.10 6.51 25.26
CA GLN A 26 8.27 7.13 24.62
C GLN A 26 9.24 7.79 25.61
N ASN A 27 8.90 7.83 26.91
CA ASN A 27 9.72 8.48 27.91
C ASN A 27 10.90 7.58 28.35
N GLN A 28 12.10 7.87 27.88
CA GLN A 28 13.32 7.12 28.19
C GLN A 28 13.65 7.04 29.68
N GLU A 29 13.34 8.11 30.45
CA GLU A 29 13.55 8.12 31.92
C GLU A 29 12.66 7.10 32.65
N ARG A 30 11.58 6.68 32.00
CA ARG A 30 10.61 5.68 32.50
C ARG A 30 10.76 4.32 31.77
N GLY A 31 11.90 4.10 31.12
CA GLY A 31 12.17 2.86 30.39
C GLY A 31 11.45 2.75 29.03
N GLY A 32 11.08 3.89 28.42
CA GLY A 32 10.53 3.93 27.07
C GLY A 32 11.64 4.07 26.00
N ASP A 33 11.23 3.99 24.76
CA ASP A 33 12.14 3.89 23.60
C ASP A 33 12.61 5.25 23.05
N GLY A 34 12.12 6.37 23.59
CA GLY A 34 12.48 7.72 23.16
C GLY A 34 11.75 8.24 21.92
N GLY A 35 11.11 7.37 21.18
CA GLY A 35 10.35 7.66 19.96
C GLY A 35 9.69 6.42 19.42
N ASN A 36 9.06 6.52 18.26
CA ASN A 36 8.53 5.36 17.57
C ASN A 36 9.67 4.55 16.94
N TRP A 37 9.52 3.23 16.94
CA TRP A 37 10.56 2.33 16.43
C TRP A 37 10.74 2.46 14.92
N ASN A 38 9.64 2.57 14.19
CA ASN A 38 9.64 2.63 12.73
C ASN A 38 8.52 3.55 12.23
N GLU A 39 8.92 4.63 11.60
CA GLU A 39 8.02 5.58 10.93
C GLU A 39 8.27 5.61 9.41
N ARG A 40 9.09 4.69 8.90
CA ARG A 40 9.57 4.63 7.51
C ARG A 40 8.57 4.02 6.55
N ASN A 41 7.60 3.26 7.05
CA ASN A 41 6.57 2.61 6.25
C ASN A 41 5.19 2.69 6.90
N SER A 42 4.16 2.50 6.10
CA SER A 42 2.78 2.30 6.55
C SER A 42 2.49 0.81 6.80
N LYS A 43 1.22 0.46 6.82
CA LYS A 43 0.70 -0.92 6.89
C LYS A 43 -0.40 -1.10 5.83
N PRO A 44 -0.76 -2.34 5.48
CA PRO A 44 -1.85 -2.58 4.53
C PRO A 44 -3.11 -1.77 4.87
N PRO A 45 -3.82 -1.21 3.87
CA PRO A 45 -4.94 -0.28 4.09
C PRO A 45 -6.21 -1.01 4.57
N LEU A 46 -6.23 -1.36 5.85
CA LEU A 46 -7.34 -2.04 6.53
C LEU A 46 -8.08 -1.14 7.53
N ALA A 47 -7.71 0.14 7.62
CA ALA A 47 -8.29 1.07 8.61
C ALA A 47 -9.79 1.31 8.37
N ALA A 48 -10.22 1.50 7.12
CA ALA A 48 -11.64 1.70 6.81
C ALA A 48 -12.47 0.44 7.11
N TRP A 49 -11.93 -0.75 6.83
CA TRP A 49 -12.55 -2.01 7.25
C TRP A 49 -12.74 -2.10 8.77
N ALA A 50 -11.73 -1.73 9.55
CA ALA A 50 -11.79 -1.75 11.00
C ALA A 50 -12.84 -0.76 11.53
N VAL A 51 -12.83 0.49 11.06
CA VAL A 51 -13.80 1.53 11.46
C VAL A 51 -15.23 1.09 11.10
N TRP A 52 -15.44 0.55 9.91
CA TRP A 52 -16.75 0.06 9.49
C TRP A 52 -17.28 -1.08 10.38
N ASN A 53 -16.39 -2.01 10.77
CA ASN A 53 -16.79 -3.09 11.68
C ASN A 53 -17.12 -2.60 13.10
N VAL A 54 -16.38 -1.60 13.62
CA VAL A 54 -16.71 -0.95 14.90
C VAL A 54 -18.09 -0.30 14.82
N TYR A 55 -18.36 0.47 13.75
CA TYR A 55 -19.67 1.07 13.52
C TYR A 55 -20.78 0.03 13.47
N ARG A 56 -20.60 -1.06 12.73
CA ARG A 56 -21.62 -2.13 12.62
C ARG A 56 -21.99 -2.77 13.95
N GLN A 57 -21.09 -2.73 14.94
CA GLN A 57 -21.34 -3.25 16.28
C GLN A 57 -21.90 -2.20 17.24
N SER A 58 -21.43 -0.96 17.14
CA SER A 58 -21.80 0.10 18.08
C SER A 58 -23.02 0.93 17.63
N GLY A 59 -23.22 1.06 16.32
CA GLY A 59 -24.18 2.00 15.74
C GLY A 59 -23.80 3.47 15.91
N ASP A 60 -22.56 3.76 16.33
CA ASP A 60 -22.10 5.13 16.61
C ASP A 60 -21.74 5.87 15.31
N ILE A 61 -22.69 6.66 14.81
CA ILE A 61 -22.51 7.48 13.61
C ILE A 61 -21.51 8.61 13.83
N ASN A 62 -21.41 9.17 15.06
CA ASN A 62 -20.48 10.27 15.33
C ASN A 62 -19.03 9.78 15.17
N PHE A 63 -18.76 8.52 15.55
CA PHE A 63 -17.46 7.89 15.30
C PHE A 63 -17.14 7.80 13.81
N VAL A 64 -18.12 7.46 12.96
CA VAL A 64 -17.93 7.44 11.51
C VAL A 64 -17.72 8.85 10.95
N GLU A 65 -18.48 9.85 11.41
CA GLU A 65 -18.30 11.26 11.01
C GLU A 65 -16.90 11.77 11.32
N GLU A 66 -16.36 11.40 12.50
CA GLU A 66 -15.00 11.79 12.91
C GLU A 66 -13.93 11.10 12.08
N MET A 67 -14.09 9.78 11.81
CA MET A 67 -13.06 8.98 11.17
C MET A 67 -13.05 9.11 9.65
N TYR A 68 -14.19 9.35 9.01
CA TYR A 68 -14.31 9.37 7.56
C TYR A 68 -13.30 10.28 6.86
N PRO A 69 -13.16 11.58 7.21
CA PRO A 69 -12.18 12.45 6.56
C PRO A 69 -10.73 12.00 6.75
N LYS A 70 -10.41 11.36 7.88
CA LYS A 70 -9.09 10.82 8.17
C LYS A 70 -8.79 9.59 7.30
N LEU A 71 -9.78 8.72 7.12
CA LEU A 71 -9.68 7.54 6.26
C LEU A 71 -9.56 7.93 4.78
N VAL A 72 -10.29 8.96 4.34
CA VAL A 72 -10.15 9.51 2.99
C VAL A 72 -8.72 10.03 2.77
N ALA A 73 -8.17 10.77 3.73
CA ALA A 73 -6.80 11.29 3.65
C ALA A 73 -5.77 10.14 3.59
N TYR A 74 -5.96 9.06 4.37
CA TYR A 74 -5.10 7.88 4.31
C TYR A 74 -5.21 7.16 2.97
N HIS A 75 -6.41 7.02 2.44
CA HIS A 75 -6.64 6.44 1.12
C HIS A 75 -5.94 7.24 0.00
N GLU A 76 -6.06 8.57 0.04
CA GLU A 76 -5.43 9.47 -0.94
C GLU A 76 -3.90 9.47 -0.84
N TRP A 77 -3.37 9.33 0.39
CA TRP A 77 -1.92 9.23 0.61
C TRP A 77 -1.29 8.08 -0.20
N TRP A 78 -1.95 6.92 -0.31
CA TRP A 78 -1.46 5.80 -1.11
C TRP A 78 -1.21 6.20 -2.56
N TYR A 79 -2.15 6.87 -3.19
CA TYR A 79 -2.02 7.29 -4.60
C TYR A 79 -1.10 8.50 -4.80
N GLN A 80 -0.87 9.28 -3.77
CA GLN A 80 0.10 10.37 -3.83
C GLN A 80 1.53 9.86 -3.67
N ASN A 81 1.75 8.95 -2.73
CA ASN A 81 3.07 8.57 -2.23
C ASN A 81 3.52 7.16 -2.66
N ARG A 82 2.64 6.37 -3.29
CA ARG A 82 2.85 4.96 -3.63
C ARG A 82 2.30 4.58 -5.02
N ASP A 83 2.24 5.52 -5.93
CA ASP A 83 1.85 5.34 -7.34
C ASP A 83 2.91 6.06 -8.20
N ALA A 84 3.97 5.34 -8.56
CA ALA A 84 5.15 5.92 -9.17
C ALA A 84 4.92 6.36 -10.62
N ASP A 85 4.11 5.62 -11.38
CA ASP A 85 3.78 5.93 -12.77
C ASP A 85 2.45 6.69 -12.94
N LYS A 86 1.78 7.02 -11.82
CA LYS A 86 0.54 7.81 -11.73
C LYS A 86 -0.61 7.21 -12.55
N ASN A 87 -0.70 5.87 -12.54
CA ASN A 87 -1.73 5.15 -13.28
C ASN A 87 -2.96 4.78 -12.43
N GLY A 88 -2.95 5.08 -11.13
CA GLY A 88 -4.03 4.78 -10.18
C GLY A 88 -3.97 3.36 -9.60
N ILE A 89 -2.80 2.72 -9.67
CA ILE A 89 -2.50 1.40 -9.09
C ILE A 89 -1.25 1.57 -8.21
N ALA A 90 -1.35 1.20 -6.95
CA ALA A 90 -0.31 1.48 -5.97
C ALA A 90 0.73 0.36 -5.84
N GLU A 91 1.93 0.75 -5.41
CA GLU A 91 3.05 -0.13 -5.04
C GLU A 91 3.34 0.00 -3.55
N TYR A 92 3.95 -1.02 -2.93
CA TYR A 92 4.58 -0.87 -1.62
C TYR A 92 5.88 -0.08 -1.71
N GLY A 93 6.31 0.52 -0.59
CA GLY A 93 7.50 1.36 -0.61
C GLY A 93 7.95 1.85 0.75
N ALA A 94 8.55 3.03 0.76
CA ALA A 94 9.02 3.71 1.96
C ALA A 94 8.67 5.20 1.95
N MET A 95 8.50 5.77 3.12
CA MET A 95 8.47 7.23 3.33
C MET A 95 9.87 7.80 3.16
N VAL A 96 9.96 9.12 2.99
CA VAL A 96 11.26 9.81 3.03
C VAL A 96 11.75 9.81 4.47
N ASP A 97 12.78 9.02 4.74
CA ASP A 97 13.34 8.82 6.06
C ASP A 97 14.87 8.72 5.99
N GLN A 98 15.56 9.10 7.07
CA GLN A 98 17.01 9.00 7.14
C GLN A 98 17.50 7.53 7.08
N ALA A 99 16.69 6.59 7.52
CA ALA A 99 17.01 5.15 7.45
C ALA A 99 17.10 4.60 6.01
N ASN A 100 16.67 5.36 5.00
CA ASN A 100 16.87 5.01 3.59
C ASN A 100 18.26 5.38 3.05
N TRP A 101 19.17 5.80 3.94
CA TRP A 101 20.53 6.20 3.61
C TRP A 101 21.52 5.44 4.46
N LYS A 102 22.68 5.13 3.90
CA LYS A 102 23.77 4.47 4.63
C LYS A 102 25.10 5.16 4.37
N ALA A 103 26.03 5.02 5.32
CA ALA A 103 27.40 5.49 5.10
C ALA A 103 28.14 4.54 4.14
N ASN A 104 28.79 5.11 3.12
CA ASN A 104 29.71 4.38 2.26
C ASN A 104 31.09 4.23 2.93
N GLU A 105 32.07 3.62 2.22
CA GLU A 105 33.44 3.42 2.72
C GLU A 105 34.15 4.74 3.05
N ASN A 106 33.76 5.85 2.43
CA ASN A 106 34.29 7.19 2.68
C ASN A 106 33.51 7.97 3.74
N ASN A 107 32.54 7.31 4.40
CA ASN A 107 31.62 7.92 5.36
C ASN A 107 30.65 8.98 4.76
N ASP A 108 30.44 8.97 3.44
CA ASP A 108 29.41 9.77 2.80
C ASP A 108 28.05 9.08 2.90
N GLN A 109 26.98 9.84 3.12
CA GLN A 109 25.62 9.30 3.11
C GLN A 109 25.19 9.04 1.67
N VAL A 110 24.90 7.78 1.36
CA VAL A 110 24.41 7.35 0.04
C VAL A 110 23.02 6.71 0.18
N PHE A 111 22.17 6.95 -0.81
CA PHE A 111 20.84 6.32 -0.83
C PHE A 111 20.97 4.80 -0.89
N ASP A 112 20.17 4.13 -0.08
CA ASP A 112 20.14 2.67 0.04
C ASP A 112 18.81 2.09 -0.49
N PRO A 113 18.76 1.65 -1.75
CA PRO A 113 17.56 1.00 -2.29
C PRO A 113 17.13 -0.24 -1.48
N ASP A 114 18.09 -0.93 -0.87
CA ASP A 114 17.82 -2.12 -0.06
C ASP A 114 16.99 -1.79 1.17
N ALA A 115 17.24 -0.65 1.80
CA ALA A 115 16.45 -0.17 2.92
C ALA A 115 15.00 0.16 2.52
N VAL A 116 14.80 0.65 1.29
CA VAL A 116 13.45 0.90 0.76
C VAL A 116 12.72 -0.40 0.46
N ILE A 117 13.39 -1.41 -0.10
CA ILE A 117 12.81 -2.73 -0.37
C ILE A 117 12.40 -3.43 0.94
N GLU A 118 13.24 -3.32 1.97
CA GLU A 118 12.93 -3.82 3.31
C GLU A 118 11.70 -3.12 3.91
N ALA A 119 11.63 -1.79 3.80
CA ALA A 119 10.46 -1.03 4.25
C ALA A 119 9.19 -1.42 3.49
N ALA A 120 9.28 -1.64 2.17
CA ALA A 120 8.17 -2.13 1.35
C ALA A 120 7.67 -3.51 1.79
N ALA A 121 8.60 -4.42 2.15
CA ALA A 121 8.26 -5.72 2.71
C ALA A 121 7.51 -5.58 4.04
N TRP A 122 7.98 -4.74 4.95
CA TRP A 122 7.30 -4.46 6.22
C TRP A 122 5.94 -3.76 6.03
N GLU A 123 5.85 -2.84 5.06
CA GLU A 123 4.60 -2.15 4.70
C GLU A 123 3.52 -3.13 4.23
N SER A 124 3.93 -4.21 3.55
CA SER A 124 3.03 -5.27 3.09
C SER A 124 2.53 -6.18 4.21
N GLY A 125 3.23 -6.25 5.34
CA GLY A 125 3.00 -7.24 6.40
C GLY A 125 3.40 -8.67 6.02
N MET A 126 4.11 -8.85 4.89
CA MET A 126 4.60 -10.14 4.37
C MET A 126 6.13 -10.11 4.23
N ASP A 127 6.83 -9.78 5.31
CA ASP A 127 8.23 -9.38 5.37
C ASP A 127 9.22 -10.32 4.68
N ASN A 128 8.93 -11.62 4.67
CA ASN A 128 9.79 -12.65 4.10
C ASN A 128 9.27 -13.25 2.78
N ALA A 129 8.34 -12.57 2.12
CA ALA A 129 7.79 -13.06 0.87
C ALA A 129 8.83 -12.97 -0.29
N PRO A 130 8.99 -14.02 -1.11
CA PRO A 130 9.94 -14.03 -2.22
C PRO A 130 9.79 -12.89 -3.23
N ARG A 131 8.61 -12.27 -3.29
CA ARG A 131 8.35 -11.12 -4.16
C ARG A 131 9.19 -9.88 -3.83
N PHE A 132 9.79 -9.82 -2.63
CA PHE A 132 10.71 -8.75 -2.22
C PHE A 132 12.18 -9.14 -2.37
N ASP A 133 12.50 -10.32 -2.89
CA ASP A 133 13.87 -10.73 -3.14
C ASP A 133 14.49 -9.82 -4.21
N LYS A 134 15.65 -9.24 -3.87
CA LYS A 134 16.36 -8.26 -4.69
C LYS A 134 16.86 -8.83 -6.01
N GLN A 135 17.21 -10.11 -5.98
CA GLN A 135 17.72 -10.79 -7.17
C GLN A 135 16.56 -11.30 -8.01
N GLY A 136 16.58 -10.96 -9.30
CA GLY A 136 15.63 -11.49 -10.25
C GLY A 136 15.75 -13.01 -10.40
N MET A 137 14.65 -13.64 -10.74
CA MET A 137 14.61 -15.08 -11.07
C MET A 137 14.71 -15.28 -12.58
N GLY A 138 15.93 -15.41 -13.09
CA GLY A 138 16.21 -15.62 -14.51
C GLY A 138 16.82 -14.39 -15.20
N GLU A 139 17.28 -14.59 -16.44
CA GLU A 139 18.05 -13.59 -17.20
C GLU A 139 17.25 -12.33 -17.52
N ASP A 140 15.93 -12.44 -17.64
CA ASP A 140 15.04 -11.31 -17.99
C ASP A 140 14.39 -10.65 -16.77
N ASP A 141 14.72 -11.06 -15.54
CA ASP A 141 14.18 -10.47 -14.34
C ASP A 141 15.19 -9.51 -13.70
N PRO A 142 14.97 -8.18 -13.81
CA PRO A 142 15.89 -7.20 -13.24
C PRO A 142 15.88 -7.17 -11.71
N GLY A 143 15.04 -8.00 -11.07
CA GLY A 143 14.83 -7.96 -9.63
C GLY A 143 13.95 -6.79 -9.19
N VAL A 144 13.89 -6.58 -7.87
CA VAL A 144 13.18 -5.44 -7.30
C VAL A 144 14.00 -4.18 -7.48
N GLN A 145 13.39 -3.14 -8.03
CA GLN A 145 13.97 -1.82 -8.21
C GLN A 145 13.15 -0.79 -7.44
N VAL A 146 13.72 0.38 -7.19
CA VAL A 146 13.11 1.47 -6.43
C VAL A 146 12.89 2.68 -7.33
N PHE A 147 11.70 3.28 -7.24
CA PHE A 147 11.32 4.52 -7.87
C PHE A 147 11.12 5.63 -6.84
N GLU A 148 11.41 6.86 -7.24
CA GLU A 148 11.07 8.05 -6.47
C GLU A 148 9.65 8.52 -6.82
N ASN A 149 8.80 8.70 -5.81
CA ASN A 149 7.54 9.40 -5.96
C ASN A 149 7.77 10.90 -5.75
N LYS A 150 7.34 11.72 -6.71
CA LYS A 150 7.53 13.17 -6.68
C LYS A 150 6.21 13.91 -6.70
N ASP A 151 6.17 15.04 -6.01
CA ASP A 151 5.08 15.98 -6.12
C ASP A 151 5.18 16.84 -7.39
N SER A 152 4.25 17.75 -7.59
CA SER A 152 4.21 18.65 -8.75
C SER A 152 5.39 19.63 -8.82
N SER A 153 6.13 19.83 -7.71
CA SER A 153 7.34 20.66 -7.67
C SER A 153 8.61 19.90 -8.02
N GLY A 154 8.52 18.56 -8.11
CA GLY A 154 9.64 17.66 -8.30
C GLY A 154 10.32 17.23 -7.00
N GLN A 155 9.77 17.59 -5.84
CA GLN A 155 10.27 17.13 -4.56
C GLN A 155 9.93 15.64 -4.37
N VAL A 156 10.88 14.85 -3.89
CA VAL A 156 10.65 13.45 -3.51
C VAL A 156 9.79 13.43 -2.25
N ILE A 157 8.66 12.75 -2.32
CA ILE A 157 7.66 12.61 -1.25
C ILE A 157 7.52 11.18 -0.75
N GLY A 158 8.19 10.22 -1.37
CA GLY A 158 8.19 8.81 -1.01
C GLY A 158 8.95 7.98 -2.04
N TYR A 159 9.01 6.69 -1.78
CA TYR A 159 9.61 5.71 -2.66
C TYR A 159 8.67 4.54 -2.86
N SER A 160 8.66 3.95 -4.04
CA SER A 160 7.93 2.71 -4.36
C SER A 160 8.87 1.68 -4.95
N ILE A 161 8.59 0.39 -4.71
CA ILE A 161 9.22 -0.67 -5.51
C ILE A 161 8.55 -0.75 -6.89
N ASN A 162 9.23 -1.35 -7.86
CA ASN A 162 8.74 -1.46 -9.23
C ASN A 162 7.70 -2.59 -9.41
N GLN A 163 6.80 -2.76 -8.44
CA GLN A 163 5.80 -3.82 -8.45
C GLN A 163 4.45 -3.28 -8.01
N GLU A 164 3.49 -3.22 -8.92
CA GLU A 164 2.08 -3.04 -8.58
C GLU A 164 1.61 -4.29 -7.84
N SER A 165 1.39 -4.16 -6.54
CA SER A 165 1.13 -5.31 -5.68
C SER A 165 -0.34 -5.69 -5.67
N VAL A 166 -0.63 -6.96 -5.96
CA VAL A 166 -2.01 -7.45 -6.15
C VAL A 166 -2.83 -7.40 -4.87
N ASP A 167 -2.22 -7.69 -3.73
CA ASP A 167 -2.86 -7.62 -2.42
C ASP A 167 -3.12 -6.17 -2.00
N LEU A 168 -2.15 -5.26 -2.15
CA LEU A 168 -2.32 -3.85 -1.84
C LEU A 168 -3.51 -3.26 -2.60
N ASN A 169 -3.54 -3.48 -3.90
CA ASN A 169 -4.62 -2.94 -4.73
C ASN A 169 -5.97 -3.63 -4.47
N ALA A 170 -5.98 -4.90 -4.05
CA ALA A 170 -7.19 -5.58 -3.58
C ALA A 170 -7.67 -5.01 -2.23
N TYR A 171 -6.76 -4.68 -1.30
CA TYR A 171 -7.12 -3.96 -0.07
C TYR A 171 -7.67 -2.57 -0.37
N LEU A 172 -7.01 -1.80 -1.24
CA LEU A 172 -7.48 -0.46 -1.65
C LEU A 172 -8.83 -0.51 -2.38
N TYR A 173 -9.10 -1.56 -3.16
CA TYR A 173 -10.44 -1.82 -3.71
C TYR A 173 -11.47 -2.02 -2.61
N ALA A 174 -11.19 -2.90 -1.65
CA ALA A 174 -12.10 -3.16 -0.53
C ALA A 174 -12.31 -1.90 0.33
N GLU A 175 -11.25 -1.13 0.56
CA GLU A 175 -11.30 0.13 1.29
C GLU A 175 -12.25 1.14 0.63
N LYS A 176 -12.22 1.25 -0.71
CA LYS A 176 -13.19 2.09 -1.45
C LYS A 176 -14.64 1.66 -1.19
N GLY A 177 -14.93 0.37 -1.11
CA GLY A 177 -16.27 -0.13 -0.76
C GLY A 177 -16.71 0.21 0.67
N PHE A 178 -15.78 0.23 1.64
CA PHE A 178 -16.07 0.69 3.00
C PHE A 178 -16.25 2.21 3.06
N LEU A 179 -15.43 2.97 2.35
CA LEU A 179 -15.58 4.42 2.24
C LEU A 179 -16.88 4.81 1.53
N GLU A 180 -17.29 4.07 0.49
CA GLU A 180 -18.60 4.22 -0.17
C GLU A 180 -19.74 4.02 0.83
N SER A 181 -19.71 2.91 1.61
CA SER A 181 -20.74 2.63 2.62
C SER A 181 -20.81 3.71 3.72
N MET A 182 -19.65 4.25 4.15
CA MET A 182 -19.62 5.37 5.09
C MET A 182 -20.14 6.66 4.46
N ALA A 183 -19.81 6.93 3.19
CA ALA A 183 -20.29 8.09 2.45
C ALA A 183 -21.83 8.05 2.27
N GLU A 184 -22.40 6.88 1.96
CA GLU A 184 -23.86 6.67 1.92
C GLU A 184 -24.51 6.98 3.28
N LEU A 185 -23.95 6.42 4.36
CA LEU A 185 -24.41 6.66 5.73
C LEU A 185 -24.41 8.14 6.09
N LEU A 186 -23.40 8.89 5.63
CA LEU A 186 -23.21 10.31 5.92
C LEU A 186 -23.89 11.24 4.88
N GLY A 187 -24.59 10.69 3.89
CA GLY A 187 -25.27 11.45 2.85
C GLY A 187 -24.34 12.19 1.86
N LYS A 188 -23.11 11.72 1.69
CA LYS A 188 -22.07 12.30 0.81
C LYS A 188 -22.18 11.73 -0.61
N THR A 189 -23.18 12.12 -1.36
CA THR A 189 -23.50 11.53 -2.67
C THR A 189 -22.36 11.63 -3.70
N GLU A 190 -21.60 12.71 -3.71
CA GLU A 190 -20.45 12.88 -4.62
C GLU A 190 -19.35 11.88 -4.34
N ASP A 191 -19.07 11.64 -3.05
CA ASP A 191 -18.09 10.65 -2.61
C ASP A 191 -18.53 9.23 -2.99
N VAL A 192 -19.81 8.88 -2.84
CA VAL A 192 -20.35 7.57 -3.27
C VAL A 192 -20.05 7.32 -4.75
N CYS A 193 -20.39 8.27 -5.62
CA CYS A 193 -20.11 8.14 -7.05
C CYS A 193 -18.61 8.06 -7.37
N ARG A 194 -17.78 8.75 -6.58
CA ARG A 194 -16.32 8.69 -6.70
C ARG A 194 -15.80 7.29 -6.38
N TRP A 195 -16.18 6.78 -5.21
CA TRP A 195 -15.67 5.48 -4.73
C TRP A 195 -16.12 4.32 -5.63
N GLU A 196 -17.37 4.32 -6.07
CA GLU A 196 -17.89 3.32 -7.03
C GLU A 196 -17.06 3.29 -8.32
N ARG A 197 -16.80 4.46 -8.92
CA ARG A 197 -16.03 4.58 -10.16
C ARG A 197 -14.59 4.11 -9.98
N GLU A 198 -13.93 4.54 -8.90
CA GLU A 198 -12.55 4.17 -8.62
C GLU A 198 -12.41 2.68 -8.26
N ALA A 199 -13.33 2.13 -7.48
CA ALA A 199 -13.38 0.70 -7.18
C ALA A 199 -13.54 -0.14 -8.46
N LYS A 200 -14.44 0.29 -9.35
CA LYS A 200 -14.62 -0.39 -10.65
C LYS A 200 -13.33 -0.43 -11.46
N PHE A 201 -12.60 0.69 -11.53
CA PHE A 201 -11.32 0.78 -12.24
C PHE A 201 -10.31 -0.22 -11.69
N VAL A 202 -10.07 -0.22 -10.38
CA VAL A 202 -9.10 -1.11 -9.74
C VAL A 202 -9.47 -2.58 -9.93
N ARG A 203 -10.75 -2.94 -9.74
CA ARG A 203 -11.25 -4.31 -9.98
C ARG A 203 -11.00 -4.77 -11.40
N ASP A 204 -11.34 -3.93 -12.37
CA ASP A 204 -11.22 -4.28 -13.78
C ASP A 204 -9.72 -4.42 -14.17
N TYR A 205 -8.86 -3.56 -13.61
CA TYR A 205 -7.42 -3.63 -13.79
C TYR A 205 -6.83 -4.94 -13.24
N ILE A 206 -7.10 -5.27 -11.98
CA ILE A 206 -6.59 -6.50 -11.34
C ILE A 206 -7.03 -7.73 -12.13
N ASN A 207 -8.31 -7.80 -12.51
CA ASN A 207 -8.81 -8.95 -13.24
C ASN A 207 -8.28 -9.05 -14.67
N THR A 208 -7.86 -7.94 -15.29
CA THR A 208 -7.34 -7.94 -16.66
C THR A 208 -5.85 -8.23 -16.71
N TYR A 209 -5.07 -7.64 -15.78
CA TYR A 209 -3.61 -7.61 -15.91
C TYR A 209 -2.88 -8.43 -14.85
N MET A 210 -3.49 -8.71 -13.69
CA MET A 210 -2.83 -9.40 -12.58
C MET A 210 -3.23 -10.88 -12.42
N PHE A 211 -4.10 -11.38 -13.29
CA PHE A 211 -4.50 -12.81 -13.31
C PHE A 211 -3.82 -13.53 -14.44
N ASP A 212 -3.07 -14.60 -14.11
CA ASP A 212 -2.47 -15.47 -15.11
C ASP A 212 -3.41 -16.61 -15.49
N GLU A 213 -3.79 -16.65 -16.76
CA GLU A 213 -4.70 -17.67 -17.29
C GLU A 213 -4.07 -19.07 -17.37
N GLN A 214 -2.75 -19.21 -17.35
CA GLN A 214 -2.10 -20.52 -17.41
C GLN A 214 -2.09 -21.18 -16.03
N THR A 215 -1.65 -20.44 -15.01
CA THR A 215 -1.56 -20.96 -13.63
C THR A 215 -2.87 -20.87 -12.87
N GLY A 216 -3.83 -20.05 -13.33
CA GLY A 216 -5.10 -19.83 -12.65
C GLY A 216 -4.96 -19.05 -11.33
N TYR A 217 -4.02 -18.12 -11.25
CA TYR A 217 -3.68 -17.43 -10.02
C TYR A 217 -3.40 -15.95 -10.24
N TYR A 218 -3.51 -15.14 -9.17
CA TYR A 218 -3.18 -13.71 -9.20
C TYR A 218 -1.74 -13.49 -8.76
N TYR A 219 -1.07 -12.55 -9.42
CA TYR A 219 0.33 -12.17 -9.17
C TYR A 219 0.50 -10.66 -9.22
N ASP A 220 1.58 -10.19 -8.60
CA ASP A 220 2.05 -8.81 -8.77
C ASP A 220 2.46 -8.55 -10.23
N LEU A 221 2.35 -7.29 -10.63
CA LEU A 221 2.72 -6.84 -11.96
C LEU A 221 3.95 -5.93 -11.87
N GLN A 222 5.07 -6.41 -12.38
CA GLN A 222 6.29 -5.61 -12.43
C GLN A 222 6.19 -4.54 -13.50
N ILE A 223 6.55 -3.31 -13.14
CA ILE A 223 6.64 -2.17 -14.04
C ILE A 223 8.10 -1.88 -14.39
N GLY A 224 8.37 -1.60 -15.66
CA GLY A 224 9.71 -1.27 -16.13
C GLY A 224 10.06 0.20 -15.92
N LEU A 225 11.36 0.50 -15.82
CA LEU A 225 11.87 1.85 -15.80
C LEU A 225 11.39 2.62 -17.05
N GLY A 226 10.81 3.80 -16.83
CA GLY A 226 10.31 4.65 -17.91
C GLY A 226 9.03 4.18 -18.57
N GLY A 227 8.23 3.31 -17.89
CA GLY A 227 6.95 2.84 -18.41
C GLY A 227 7.07 1.79 -19.52
N SER A 228 8.25 1.21 -19.71
CA SER A 228 8.49 0.16 -20.69
C SER A 228 8.03 -1.20 -20.20
N GLY A 229 6.83 -1.60 -20.61
CA GLY A 229 6.33 -2.95 -20.45
C GLY A 229 5.94 -3.33 -19.03
N LYS A 230 4.84 -4.05 -18.90
CA LYS A 230 4.38 -4.66 -17.63
C LYS A 230 4.55 -6.17 -17.75
N ARG A 231 4.96 -6.82 -16.67
CA ARG A 231 5.19 -8.27 -16.64
C ARG A 231 4.64 -8.88 -15.34
N LEU A 232 3.81 -9.93 -15.49
CA LEU A 232 3.38 -10.73 -14.34
C LEU A 232 4.56 -11.48 -13.71
N LEU A 233 4.65 -11.43 -12.38
CA LEU A 233 5.72 -12.07 -11.61
C LEU A 233 5.39 -13.54 -11.29
N VAL A 234 4.95 -14.31 -12.30
CA VAL A 234 4.59 -15.73 -12.17
C VAL A 234 5.77 -16.59 -11.69
N ASN A 235 6.97 -16.23 -12.09
CA ASN A 235 8.20 -16.94 -11.74
C ASN A 235 8.59 -16.83 -10.25
N ARG A 236 7.99 -15.92 -9.50
CA ARG A 236 8.21 -15.78 -8.04
C ARG A 236 7.34 -16.70 -7.20
N GLY A 237 6.48 -17.49 -7.84
CA GLY A 237 5.63 -18.49 -7.21
C GLY A 237 4.29 -17.93 -6.72
N LYS A 238 3.49 -18.83 -6.15
CA LYS A 238 2.16 -18.52 -5.61
C LYS A 238 2.26 -18.22 -4.12
N GLY A 239 2.02 -17.00 -3.75
CA GLY A 239 2.01 -16.55 -2.36
C GLY A 239 0.61 -16.18 -1.87
N PRO A 240 0.45 -15.90 -0.57
CA PRO A 240 -0.84 -15.53 0.02
C PRO A 240 -1.41 -14.22 -0.55
N GLU A 241 -0.59 -13.35 -1.13
CA GLU A 241 -1.03 -12.12 -1.81
C GLU A 241 -2.05 -12.39 -2.91
N GLY A 242 -1.91 -13.51 -3.63
CA GLY A 242 -2.83 -13.90 -4.69
C GLY A 242 -4.22 -14.36 -4.21
N TRP A 243 -4.43 -14.53 -2.91
CA TRP A 243 -5.76 -14.81 -2.33
C TRP A 243 -6.53 -13.56 -1.91
N ILE A 244 -5.85 -12.43 -1.74
CA ILE A 244 -6.50 -11.20 -1.29
C ILE A 244 -7.61 -10.72 -2.24
N PRO A 245 -7.51 -10.88 -3.58
CA PRO A 245 -8.63 -10.63 -4.49
C PRO A 245 -9.92 -11.39 -4.15
N LEU A 246 -9.82 -12.60 -3.55
CA LEU A 246 -10.98 -13.38 -3.11
C LEU A 246 -11.57 -12.78 -1.82
N TRP A 247 -10.71 -12.45 -0.85
CA TRP A 247 -11.12 -11.77 0.38
C TRP A 247 -11.82 -10.44 0.08
N ALA A 248 -11.26 -9.65 -0.84
CA ALA A 248 -11.82 -8.39 -1.28
C ALA A 248 -13.11 -8.54 -2.12
N LYS A 249 -13.47 -9.76 -2.52
CA LYS A 249 -14.64 -10.09 -3.36
C LYS A 249 -14.59 -9.42 -4.74
N LEU A 250 -13.42 -9.10 -5.25
CA LEU A 250 -13.25 -8.53 -6.58
C LEU A 250 -13.08 -9.59 -7.67
N ALA A 251 -12.64 -10.81 -7.30
CA ALA A 251 -12.45 -11.90 -8.24
C ALA A 251 -13.79 -12.41 -8.77
N PRO A 252 -13.99 -12.52 -10.11
CA PRO A 252 -15.12 -13.23 -10.68
C PRO A 252 -15.14 -14.69 -10.23
N LYS A 253 -16.32 -15.28 -10.11
CA LYS A 253 -16.48 -16.66 -9.61
C LYS A 253 -15.56 -17.65 -10.31
N GLU A 254 -15.47 -17.59 -11.64
CA GLU A 254 -14.61 -18.50 -12.43
C GLU A 254 -13.13 -18.40 -12.02
N LYS A 255 -12.61 -17.17 -11.84
CA LYS A 255 -11.23 -16.95 -11.41
C LYS A 255 -11.03 -17.38 -9.96
N ALA A 256 -11.98 -17.06 -9.08
CA ALA A 256 -11.95 -17.50 -7.69
C ALA A 256 -11.90 -19.03 -7.56
N ASP A 257 -12.74 -19.74 -8.30
CA ASP A 257 -12.75 -21.22 -8.31
C ASP A 257 -11.38 -21.79 -8.74
N ARG A 258 -10.71 -21.15 -9.68
CA ARG A 258 -9.35 -21.55 -10.14
C ARG A 258 -8.28 -21.28 -9.09
N VAL A 259 -8.35 -20.14 -8.41
CA VAL A 259 -7.42 -19.83 -7.30
C VAL A 259 -7.57 -20.83 -6.16
N ILE A 260 -8.84 -21.19 -5.81
CA ILE A 260 -9.12 -22.17 -4.74
C ILE A 260 -8.63 -23.57 -5.09
N ALA A 261 -8.58 -23.93 -6.38
CA ALA A 261 -8.12 -25.24 -6.85
C ALA A 261 -6.60 -25.40 -6.84
N ASN A 262 -5.85 -24.32 -6.62
CA ASN A 262 -4.38 -24.26 -6.54
C ASN A 262 -3.85 -24.40 -5.12
#